data_602f9e232ddd05b2654bb79610549bb7
#
_entry.id   602f9e232ddd05b2654bb79610549bb7
#
_cell.length_a   1.000
_cell.length_b   1.000
_cell.length_c   1.000
_cell.angle_alpha   90.00
_cell.angle_beta   90.00
_cell.angle_gamma   90.00
#
_symmetry.space_group_name_H-M   'P 1'
#
loop_
_entity.id
_entity.type
_entity.pdbx_description
1 polymer ?
#
loop_
_entity_poly.entity_id
_entity_poly.type
_entity_poly.pdbx_seq_one_letter_code
_entity_poly.pdbx_strand_id
1 'polypeptide(L)'
;MVSLLLISLILTSCKEWDEHYDAGSAVEGSATATIWENITANSNLSQFAALVQKAGYAELLKSTQTVTVWAPLNDTFDYEALMNESNETLRKEFVQNHIARNNYPASGRVETSISMLNLKHLVFEGNGNYTMDGIAVAQPNVASLNGVLHTINGKLQFRSNILESLNNKDFPIDSISDFVHSYDVLRLNESKSTPGPVVDGQLTYLDSVFDDYNLLCQNYAYINREDSNYSMVVPSNEAWTKAMDYIKKCYNYVNFSYFDKPSSKGTNQTQERVTLSPSPEYWNDSISHDKMLTGLFYNNNLFDNKKLMKWAEGEQPQIDSLMTTWYDRIYTEDAEQMLKATTPVKKSNGVMFVTGDSLHLQPWLFWNPIINVEAEFGSNLAAVENGSDRTERVTAETQNPLVPGSVSNQGYVTVSPNTNMSNVELNFYLRGARSTTYVLYGVFVPANITNRFIPQEDIKPNQVQVQIGMNRANGSLPANPTTLTRTDTIGYDDEGKPITKIVNLFTNDPSKVDTVCFGEITFPICYYGMAGSPYLRVLSRVPVGNTEFDRTVRIDRFFLLPKELDAYMKQHPDYKVHY
;
A
#
# COMPACT_ATOMS: atom_id res chain seq x y z
N MET A 1 4.36 45.23 24.73
CA MET A 1 5.49 45.04 23.80
C MET A 1 5.26 43.92 22.78
N VAL A 2 4.34 43.00 22.95
CA VAL A 2 4.04 41.89 22.01
C VAL A 2 3.13 42.30 20.85
N SER A 3 2.28 43.35 21.05
CA SER A 3 1.35 43.80 19.98
C SER A 3 1.99 44.64 18.86
N LEU A 4 3.17 45.18 19.05
CA LEU A 4 3.84 46.01 18.01
C LEU A 4 4.68 45.13 17.05
N LEU A 5 5.06 43.89 17.43
CA LEU A 5 5.78 42.96 16.57
C LEU A 5 4.91 42.25 15.53
N LEU A 6 3.60 42.10 15.83
CA LEU A 6 2.65 41.46 14.89
C LEU A 6 2.23 42.39 13.73
N ILE A 7 2.29 43.71 13.93
CA ILE A 7 1.94 44.70 12.87
C ILE A 7 3.07 44.84 11.84
N SER A 8 4.35 44.62 12.22
CA SER A 8 5.48 44.70 11.27
C SER A 8 5.57 43.49 10.32
N LEU A 9 5.01 42.33 10.70
CA LEU A 9 4.99 41.12 9.84
C LEU A 9 3.89 41.17 8.76
N ILE A 10 2.85 41.97 8.96
CA ILE A 10 1.76 42.14 7.99
C ILE A 10 2.14 43.12 6.87
N LEU A 11 3.06 44.04 7.14
CA LEU A 11 3.50 45.06 6.15
C LEU A 11 4.57 44.53 5.19
N THR A 12 5.27 43.45 5.51
CA THR A 12 6.24 42.83 4.58
C THR A 12 5.54 41.87 3.58
N SER A 13 4.40 41.30 3.96
CA SER A 13 3.59 40.43 3.06
C SER A 13 2.95 41.19 1.90
N CYS A 14 2.66 42.50 2.04
CA CYS A 14 2.10 43.28 0.93
C CYS A 14 3.17 43.72 -0.08
N LYS A 15 4.44 43.81 0.31
CA LYS A 15 5.51 44.22 -0.63
C LYS A 15 5.88 43.12 -1.64
N GLU A 16 5.84 41.87 -1.23
CA GLU A 16 6.07 40.74 -2.16
C GLU A 16 4.93 40.57 -3.18
N TRP A 17 3.71 41.01 -2.83
CA TRP A 17 2.58 40.98 -3.74
C TRP A 17 2.66 42.07 -4.80
N ASP A 18 3.09 43.27 -4.44
CA ASP A 18 3.27 44.39 -5.38
C ASP A 18 4.47 44.16 -6.34
N GLU A 19 5.56 43.53 -5.88
CA GLU A 19 6.68 43.17 -6.73
C GLU A 19 6.35 42.10 -7.79
N HIS A 20 5.36 41.23 -7.53
CA HIS A 20 4.87 40.27 -8.51
C HIS A 20 3.95 40.90 -9.58
N TYR A 21 3.29 42.02 -9.26
CA TYR A 21 2.49 42.77 -10.23
C TYR A 21 3.28 43.78 -11.04
N ASP A 22 4.37 44.31 -10.51
CA ASP A 22 5.25 45.26 -11.21
C ASP A 22 6.21 44.59 -12.22
N ALA A 23 6.28 43.27 -12.30
CA ALA A 23 7.03 42.54 -13.33
C ALA A 23 6.48 42.77 -14.77
N GLY A 24 5.38 43.49 -14.90
CA GLY A 24 4.80 43.90 -16.20
C GLY A 24 5.62 44.94 -16.98
N SER A 25 6.66 45.54 -16.38
CA SER A 25 7.47 46.61 -17.04
C SER A 25 8.71 46.11 -17.77
N ALA A 26 9.03 44.83 -17.79
CA ALA A 26 10.24 44.29 -18.42
C ALA A 26 10.10 44.02 -19.95
N VAL A 27 8.91 44.24 -20.51
CA VAL A 27 8.68 44.07 -21.95
C VAL A 27 8.74 45.43 -22.62
N GLU A 28 9.87 45.74 -23.31
CA GLU A 28 10.01 46.96 -24.09
C GLU A 28 9.07 46.95 -25.29
N GLY A 29 8.18 47.92 -25.35
CA GLY A 29 7.24 48.19 -26.49
C GLY A 29 5.79 48.34 -26.01
N SER A 30 5.05 49.28 -26.61
CA SER A 30 3.60 49.38 -26.40
C SER A 30 2.92 48.23 -27.13
N ALA A 31 2.28 47.31 -26.38
CA ALA A 31 1.49 46.27 -26.97
C ALA A 31 0.27 46.88 -27.70
N THR A 32 0.08 46.52 -28.97
CA THR A 32 -1.01 47.00 -29.81
C THR A 32 -1.93 45.88 -30.28
N ALA A 33 -1.56 44.61 -30.02
CA ALA A 33 -2.24 43.42 -30.48
C ALA A 33 -2.34 42.36 -29.35
N THR A 34 -3.35 41.53 -29.41
CA THR A 34 -3.49 40.37 -28.54
C THR A 34 -2.48 39.29 -28.91
N ILE A 35 -2.28 38.31 -28.03
CA ILE A 35 -1.44 37.12 -28.33
C ILE A 35 -1.93 36.43 -29.62
N TRP A 36 -3.24 36.28 -29.80
CA TRP A 36 -3.81 35.67 -31.02
C TRP A 36 -3.45 36.42 -32.27
N GLU A 37 -3.60 37.75 -32.27
CA GLU A 37 -3.24 38.60 -33.41
C GLU A 37 -1.75 38.53 -33.74
N ASN A 38 -0.90 38.50 -32.70
CA ASN A 38 0.55 38.36 -32.90
C ASN A 38 0.91 36.96 -33.47
N ILE A 39 0.24 35.88 -33.03
CA ILE A 39 0.45 34.53 -33.58
C ILE A 39 0.02 34.48 -35.04
N THR A 40 -1.18 35.02 -35.40
CA THR A 40 -1.72 34.95 -36.74
C THR A 40 -1.02 35.88 -37.73
N ALA A 41 -0.42 36.99 -37.25
CA ALA A 41 0.39 37.89 -38.07
C ALA A 41 1.78 37.33 -38.39
N ASN A 42 2.25 36.34 -37.64
CA ASN A 42 3.56 35.72 -37.84
C ASN A 42 3.45 34.49 -38.74
N SER A 43 3.90 34.56 -39.99
CA SER A 43 3.87 33.44 -40.93
C SER A 43 4.60 32.21 -40.46
N ASN A 44 5.61 32.35 -39.59
CA ASN A 44 6.36 31.23 -39.01
C ASN A 44 5.62 30.50 -37.88
N LEU A 45 4.42 30.95 -37.51
CA LEU A 45 3.54 30.34 -36.50
C LEU A 45 2.23 29.79 -37.08
N SER A 46 2.09 29.76 -38.41
CA SER A 46 0.85 29.37 -39.07
C SER A 46 0.37 27.95 -38.72
N GLN A 47 1.31 27.00 -38.55
CA GLN A 47 1.00 25.64 -38.10
C GLN A 47 0.47 25.63 -36.66
N PHE A 48 1.12 26.37 -35.75
CA PHE A 48 0.66 26.49 -34.36
C PHE A 48 -0.71 27.17 -34.29
N ALA A 49 -0.95 28.25 -35.08
CA ALA A 49 -2.23 28.90 -35.16
C ALA A 49 -3.37 27.95 -35.58
N ALA A 50 -3.11 27.11 -36.58
CA ALA A 50 -4.09 26.13 -37.06
C ALA A 50 -4.45 25.09 -35.94
N LEU A 51 -3.47 24.61 -35.20
CA LEU A 51 -3.67 23.67 -34.10
C LEU A 51 -4.41 24.32 -32.91
N VAL A 52 -4.10 25.56 -32.57
CA VAL A 52 -4.82 26.34 -31.54
C VAL A 52 -6.29 26.56 -31.96
N GLN A 53 -6.54 26.86 -33.23
CA GLN A 53 -7.89 27.02 -33.78
C GLN A 53 -8.68 25.70 -33.72
N LYS A 54 -8.07 24.59 -34.15
CA LYS A 54 -8.66 23.25 -34.10
C LYS A 54 -8.99 22.84 -32.65
N ALA A 55 -8.10 23.13 -31.68
CA ALA A 55 -8.29 22.84 -30.27
C ALA A 55 -9.33 23.75 -29.58
N GLY A 56 -9.79 24.83 -30.23
CA GLY A 56 -10.78 25.77 -29.69
C GLY A 56 -10.20 26.81 -28.71
N TYR A 57 -8.88 27.10 -28.75
CA TYR A 57 -8.21 28.04 -27.83
C TYR A 57 -8.03 29.45 -28.38
N ALA A 58 -8.43 29.70 -29.61
CA ALA A 58 -8.31 31.03 -30.23
C ALA A 58 -9.01 32.12 -29.42
N GLU A 59 -10.21 31.85 -28.89
CA GLU A 59 -10.97 32.83 -28.10
C GLU A 59 -10.31 33.14 -26.74
N LEU A 60 -9.68 32.17 -26.12
CA LEU A 60 -8.89 32.41 -24.92
C LEU A 60 -7.74 33.40 -25.20
N LEU A 61 -7.02 33.20 -26.31
CA LEU A 61 -5.87 34.03 -26.69
C LEU A 61 -6.25 35.41 -27.22
N LYS A 62 -7.54 35.67 -27.53
CA LYS A 62 -8.14 36.99 -27.83
C LYS A 62 -8.66 37.68 -26.57
N SER A 63 -8.95 36.93 -25.51
CA SER A 63 -9.59 37.46 -24.29
C SER A 63 -8.66 38.41 -23.53
N THR A 64 -9.20 39.10 -22.52
CA THR A 64 -8.41 39.96 -21.60
C THR A 64 -7.67 39.18 -20.54
N GLN A 65 -7.79 37.84 -20.52
CA GLN A 65 -7.09 37.01 -19.55
C GLN A 65 -5.59 37.01 -19.83
N THR A 66 -4.79 37.33 -18.83
CA THR A 66 -3.33 37.33 -18.93
C THR A 66 -2.79 35.92 -19.03
N VAL A 67 -2.05 35.64 -20.11
CA VAL A 67 -1.39 34.34 -20.34
C VAL A 67 0.00 34.54 -20.94
N THR A 68 0.83 33.51 -20.82
CA THR A 68 2.08 33.39 -21.56
C THR A 68 2.01 32.21 -22.49
N VAL A 69 2.43 32.38 -23.74
CA VAL A 69 2.45 31.34 -24.76
C VAL A 69 3.88 31.09 -25.23
N TRP A 70 4.29 29.82 -25.27
CA TRP A 70 5.52 29.36 -25.92
C TRP A 70 5.14 28.68 -27.23
N ALA A 71 5.10 29.45 -28.31
CA ALA A 71 4.65 28.98 -29.62
C ALA A 71 5.81 28.33 -30.41
N PRO A 72 5.71 27.04 -30.77
CA PRO A 72 6.71 26.40 -31.60
C PRO A 72 6.66 26.93 -33.03
N LEU A 73 7.86 27.14 -33.61
CA LEU A 73 8.03 27.58 -34.98
C LEU A 73 7.59 26.47 -35.95
N ASN A 74 7.11 26.88 -37.13
CA ASN A 74 6.77 25.94 -38.20
C ASN A 74 7.96 25.00 -38.49
N ASP A 75 7.63 23.77 -38.90
CA ASP A 75 8.55 22.73 -39.32
C ASP A 75 9.54 22.27 -38.22
N THR A 76 9.31 22.66 -36.97
CA THR A 76 10.08 22.18 -35.79
C THR A 76 9.37 21.02 -35.06
N PHE A 77 8.24 20.59 -35.53
CA PHE A 77 7.42 19.50 -34.97
C PHE A 77 6.58 18.83 -36.05
N ASP A 78 6.07 17.63 -35.79
CA ASP A 78 5.20 16.90 -36.72
C ASP A 78 3.77 17.47 -36.69
N TYR A 79 3.54 18.43 -37.59
CA TYR A 79 2.24 19.09 -37.73
C TYR A 79 1.12 18.16 -38.19
N GLU A 80 1.41 17.28 -39.17
CA GLU A 80 0.42 16.35 -39.73
C GLU A 80 -0.06 15.34 -38.72
N ALA A 81 0.85 14.79 -37.91
CA ALA A 81 0.49 13.90 -36.82
C ALA A 81 -0.46 14.60 -35.83
N LEU A 82 -0.14 15.83 -35.40
CA LEU A 82 -1.00 16.59 -34.48
C LEU A 82 -2.34 16.98 -35.07
N MET A 83 -2.40 17.25 -36.39
CA MET A 83 -3.66 17.51 -37.08
C MET A 83 -4.56 16.29 -37.18
N ASN A 84 -4.01 15.07 -37.10
CA ASN A 84 -4.77 13.83 -37.11
C ASN A 84 -5.23 13.39 -35.72
N GLU A 85 -4.67 13.99 -34.63
CA GLU A 85 -5.07 13.69 -33.26
C GLU A 85 -6.53 14.10 -32.96
N SER A 86 -7.14 13.47 -31.96
CA SER A 86 -8.42 13.89 -31.42
C SER A 86 -8.34 15.32 -30.87
N ASN A 87 -9.45 16.06 -30.88
CA ASN A 87 -9.48 17.42 -30.33
C ASN A 87 -9.13 17.42 -28.82
N GLU A 88 -9.48 16.39 -28.11
CA GLU A 88 -9.19 16.25 -26.68
C GLU A 88 -7.70 16.04 -26.44
N THR A 89 -7.08 15.09 -27.12
CA THR A 89 -5.63 14.84 -27.07
C THR A 89 -4.83 16.08 -27.48
N LEU A 90 -5.20 16.69 -28.63
CA LEU A 90 -4.56 17.90 -29.11
C LEU A 90 -4.64 19.06 -28.12
N ARG A 91 -5.83 19.22 -27.49
CA ARG A 91 -6.05 20.23 -26.45
C ARG A 91 -5.16 20.02 -25.27
N LYS A 92 -5.20 18.83 -24.67
CA LYS A 92 -4.52 18.52 -23.42
C LYS A 92 -3.00 18.37 -23.57
N GLU A 93 -2.57 17.63 -24.58
CA GLU A 93 -1.16 17.23 -24.70
C GLU A 93 -0.32 18.21 -25.48
N PHE A 94 -0.93 19.04 -26.31
CA PHE A 94 -0.20 20.04 -27.11
C PHE A 94 -0.58 21.46 -26.72
N VAL A 95 -1.81 21.95 -27.00
CA VAL A 95 -2.12 23.38 -26.86
C VAL A 95 -2.01 23.84 -25.42
N GLN A 96 -2.62 23.15 -24.47
CA GLN A 96 -2.53 23.49 -23.04
C GLN A 96 -1.10 23.36 -22.49
N ASN A 97 -0.27 22.50 -23.08
CA ASN A 97 1.13 22.29 -22.70
C ASN A 97 2.04 23.45 -23.14
N HIS A 98 1.54 24.34 -23.99
CA HIS A 98 2.27 25.51 -24.51
C HIS A 98 1.75 26.85 -23.96
N ILE A 99 0.76 26.83 -23.07
CA ILE A 99 0.12 28.03 -22.50
C ILE A 99 0.15 27.95 -20.98
N ALA A 100 0.58 29.03 -20.34
CA ALA A 100 0.49 29.20 -18.89
C ALA A 100 -0.34 30.44 -18.55
N ARG A 101 -0.95 30.45 -17.35
CA ARG A 101 -1.57 31.65 -16.78
C ARG A 101 -0.47 32.59 -16.28
N ASN A 102 -0.80 33.88 -16.20
CA ASN A 102 0.11 34.95 -15.77
C ASN A 102 1.22 35.29 -16.79
N ASN A 103 1.96 36.35 -16.49
CA ASN A 103 3.11 36.80 -17.27
C ASN A 103 4.41 36.17 -16.78
N TYR A 104 5.16 35.57 -17.70
CA TYR A 104 6.50 35.03 -17.47
C TYR A 104 7.47 35.61 -18.49
N PRO A 105 7.91 36.88 -18.32
CA PRO A 105 8.85 37.50 -19.24
C PRO A 105 10.26 36.91 -19.08
N ALA A 106 10.98 36.81 -20.19
CA ALA A 106 12.38 36.44 -20.23
C ALA A 106 13.24 37.67 -19.91
N SER A 107 13.58 37.89 -18.65
CA SER A 107 14.37 39.07 -18.20
C SER A 107 15.40 38.65 -17.15
N GLY A 108 16.68 39.01 -17.38
CA GLY A 108 17.76 38.65 -16.48
C GLY A 108 17.92 37.14 -16.29
N ARG A 109 18.28 36.70 -15.09
CA ARG A 109 18.31 35.27 -14.75
C ARG A 109 16.91 34.77 -14.41
N VAL A 110 16.44 33.80 -15.15
CA VAL A 110 15.20 33.08 -14.91
C VAL A 110 15.54 31.65 -14.59
N GLU A 111 14.89 31.07 -13.55
CA GLU A 111 14.96 29.65 -13.16
C GLU A 111 13.67 29.34 -12.41
N THR A 112 12.61 29.02 -13.15
CA THR A 112 11.24 28.92 -12.59
C THR A 112 10.52 27.71 -13.15
N SER A 113 9.90 26.94 -12.27
CA SER A 113 8.95 25.91 -12.65
C SER A 113 7.57 26.54 -12.88
N ILE A 114 7.04 26.41 -14.08
CA ILE A 114 5.78 27.02 -14.51
C ILE A 114 4.71 25.96 -14.65
N SER A 115 3.55 26.20 -14.03
CA SER A 115 2.36 25.38 -14.23
C SER A 115 1.66 25.76 -15.51
N MET A 116 1.58 24.83 -16.45
CA MET A 116 0.90 25.01 -17.73
C MET A 116 -0.64 24.85 -17.57
N LEU A 117 -1.44 25.16 -18.60
CA LEU A 117 -2.88 25.02 -18.51
C LEU A 117 -3.36 23.58 -18.28
N ASN A 118 -2.59 22.60 -18.73
CA ASN A 118 -2.84 21.18 -18.45
C ASN A 118 -2.28 20.71 -17.09
N LEU A 119 -1.88 21.66 -16.23
CA LEU A 119 -1.30 21.44 -14.89
C LEU A 119 0.10 20.80 -14.89
N LYS A 120 0.71 20.51 -16.04
CA LYS A 120 2.09 20.03 -16.11
C LYS A 120 3.04 21.14 -15.67
N HIS A 121 4.13 20.74 -15.01
CA HIS A 121 5.19 21.65 -14.56
C HIS A 121 6.37 21.57 -15.51
N LEU A 122 6.70 22.69 -16.16
CA LEU A 122 7.81 22.80 -17.09
C LEU A 122 8.80 23.88 -16.59
N VAL A 123 10.08 23.68 -16.85
CA VAL A 123 11.13 24.58 -16.35
C VAL A 123 11.44 25.65 -17.38
N PHE A 124 11.27 26.93 -17.01
CA PHE A 124 11.71 28.09 -17.77
C PHE A 124 12.97 28.65 -17.16
N GLU A 125 14.07 28.61 -17.89
CA GLU A 125 15.40 28.99 -17.38
C GLU A 125 16.28 29.70 -18.41
N GLY A 126 17.26 30.45 -17.90
CA GLY A 126 18.30 31.10 -18.71
C GLY A 126 18.72 32.43 -18.17
N ASN A 127 19.68 33.07 -18.89
CA ASN A 127 20.14 34.43 -18.65
C ASN A 127 20.66 35.00 -19.97
N GLY A 128 19.80 35.72 -20.69
CA GLY A 128 20.06 36.18 -22.05
C GLY A 128 19.72 35.15 -23.13
N ASN A 129 20.15 33.91 -23.00
CA ASN A 129 19.67 32.78 -23.76
C ASN A 129 18.72 31.97 -22.84
N TYR A 130 17.49 31.75 -23.29
CA TYR A 130 16.44 31.10 -22.51
C TYR A 130 16.02 29.77 -23.12
N THR A 131 15.61 28.88 -22.27
CA THR A 131 14.97 27.59 -22.66
C THR A 131 13.70 27.38 -21.88
N MET A 132 12.72 26.72 -22.52
CA MET A 132 11.53 26.19 -21.88
C MET A 132 11.56 24.67 -21.96
N ASP A 133 11.69 24.01 -20.82
CA ASP A 133 11.86 22.55 -20.71
C ASP A 133 12.98 22.01 -21.64
N GLY A 134 14.11 22.74 -21.71
CA GLY A 134 15.25 22.42 -22.56
C GLY A 134 15.11 22.84 -24.02
N ILE A 135 13.94 23.32 -24.47
CA ILE A 135 13.73 23.83 -25.83
C ILE A 135 14.12 25.29 -25.90
N ALA A 136 15.02 25.65 -26.82
CA ALA A 136 15.51 27.01 -26.97
C ALA A 136 14.39 27.99 -27.35
N VAL A 137 14.36 29.14 -26.65
CA VAL A 137 13.51 30.27 -27.00
C VAL A 137 14.18 31.03 -28.17
N ALA A 138 13.51 31.04 -29.32
CA ALA A 138 14.00 31.70 -30.54
C ALA A 138 13.78 33.21 -30.50
N GLN A 139 12.61 33.66 -30.07
CA GLN A 139 12.30 35.07 -29.86
C GLN A 139 11.56 35.23 -28.54
N PRO A 140 12.18 35.81 -27.54
CA PRO A 140 11.52 36.10 -26.26
C PRO A 140 10.69 37.40 -26.34
N ASN A 141 9.73 37.54 -25.42
CA ASN A 141 9.08 38.80 -25.04
C ASN A 141 8.34 39.54 -26.16
N VAL A 142 7.60 38.87 -27.03
CA VAL A 142 6.68 39.58 -27.92
C VAL A 142 5.52 40.10 -27.05
N ALA A 143 5.53 41.42 -26.83
CA ALA A 143 4.54 42.11 -26.00
C ALA A 143 3.14 42.01 -26.62
N SER A 144 2.16 41.63 -25.83
CA SER A 144 0.76 41.48 -26.21
C SER A 144 -0.15 42.17 -25.19
N LEU A 145 -1.33 42.65 -25.62
CA LEU A 145 -2.32 43.31 -24.75
C LEU A 145 -2.76 42.42 -23.56
N ASN A 146 -2.70 41.12 -23.76
CA ASN A 146 -3.15 40.14 -22.78
C ASN A 146 -2.04 39.15 -22.38
N GLY A 147 -0.77 39.59 -22.43
CA GLY A 147 0.33 38.76 -21.91
C GLY A 147 1.59 38.77 -22.73
N VAL A 148 2.34 37.68 -22.73
CA VAL A 148 3.62 37.52 -23.40
C VAL A 148 3.61 36.33 -24.34
N LEU A 149 4.15 36.54 -25.56
CA LEU A 149 4.41 35.47 -26.51
C LEU A 149 5.91 35.24 -26.65
N HIS A 150 6.33 34.00 -26.47
CA HIS A 150 7.68 33.53 -26.83
C HIS A 150 7.55 32.59 -28.02
N THR A 151 8.51 32.62 -28.95
CA THR A 151 8.65 31.57 -29.95
C THR A 151 9.75 30.60 -29.55
N ILE A 152 9.56 29.30 -29.83
CA ILE A 152 10.47 28.24 -29.44
C ILE A 152 10.85 27.33 -30.61
N ASN A 153 12.06 26.76 -30.58
CA ASN A 153 12.63 25.91 -31.63
C ASN A 153 12.23 24.42 -31.49
N GLY A 154 10.96 24.14 -31.19
CA GLY A 154 10.44 22.78 -31.03
C GLY A 154 9.17 22.74 -30.20
N LYS A 155 8.46 21.63 -30.21
CA LYS A 155 7.31 21.45 -29.33
C LYS A 155 7.77 21.09 -27.91
N LEU A 156 7.04 21.57 -26.90
CA LEU A 156 7.22 21.14 -25.52
C LEU A 156 6.72 19.69 -25.35
N GLN A 157 7.55 18.87 -24.72
CA GLN A 157 7.23 17.46 -24.55
C GLN A 157 6.13 17.29 -23.49
N PHE A 158 5.01 16.70 -23.89
CA PHE A 158 4.02 16.25 -22.93
C PHE A 158 4.51 14.98 -22.23
N ARG A 159 4.48 14.99 -20.90
CA ARG A 159 4.80 13.81 -20.07
C ARG A 159 3.56 13.45 -19.28
N SER A 160 3.00 12.27 -19.56
CA SER A 160 1.86 11.77 -18.79
C SER A 160 2.27 11.56 -17.33
N ASN A 161 1.32 11.78 -16.41
CA ASN A 161 1.44 11.33 -15.03
C ASN A 161 1.17 9.82 -14.94
N ILE A 162 1.29 9.26 -13.73
CA ILE A 162 1.13 7.82 -13.53
C ILE A 162 -0.29 7.37 -13.92
N LEU A 163 -1.34 8.08 -13.48
CA LEU A 163 -2.73 7.72 -13.81
C LEU A 163 -2.99 7.75 -15.33
N GLU A 164 -2.63 8.83 -15.99
CA GLU A 164 -2.77 8.98 -17.46
C GLU A 164 -2.04 7.86 -18.21
N SER A 165 -0.91 7.41 -17.65
CA SER A 165 -0.05 6.41 -18.29
C SER A 165 -0.57 4.98 -18.17
N LEU A 166 -1.54 4.72 -17.28
CA LEU A 166 -2.18 3.41 -17.20
C LEU A 166 -2.98 3.08 -18.48
N ASN A 167 -3.41 4.10 -19.23
CA ASN A 167 -4.07 3.94 -20.54
C ASN A 167 -3.08 3.66 -21.69
N ASN A 168 -1.78 3.65 -21.44
CA ASN A 168 -0.77 3.42 -22.48
C ASN A 168 -0.80 1.95 -22.94
N LYS A 169 -0.85 1.74 -24.26
CA LYS A 169 -0.86 0.42 -24.88
C LYS A 169 0.53 -0.19 -25.12
N ASP A 170 1.61 0.48 -24.71
CA ASP A 170 2.98 -0.04 -24.83
C ASP A 170 3.23 -1.23 -23.88
N PHE A 171 2.39 -1.38 -22.85
CA PHE A 171 2.48 -2.46 -21.88
C PHE A 171 1.15 -3.20 -21.74
N PRO A 172 1.17 -4.53 -21.50
CA PRO A 172 -0.03 -5.33 -21.28
C PRO A 172 -0.53 -5.16 -19.82
N ILE A 173 -1.09 -3.97 -19.51
CA ILE A 173 -1.53 -3.57 -18.17
C ILE A 173 -3.04 -3.23 -18.10
N ASP A 174 -3.81 -3.72 -19.04
CA ASP A 174 -5.25 -3.41 -19.16
C ASP A 174 -6.02 -3.75 -17.88
N SER A 175 -5.67 -4.85 -17.19
CA SER A 175 -6.37 -5.27 -15.97
C SER A 175 -6.30 -4.23 -14.85
N ILE A 176 -5.10 -3.70 -14.55
CA ILE A 176 -4.95 -2.65 -13.54
C ILE A 176 -5.49 -1.31 -14.05
N SER A 177 -5.33 -1.01 -15.33
CA SER A 177 -5.89 0.19 -15.96
C SER A 177 -7.41 0.23 -15.83
N ASP A 178 -8.11 -0.80 -16.30
CA ASP A 178 -9.56 -0.90 -16.22
C ASP A 178 -10.06 -0.83 -14.78
N PHE A 179 -9.34 -1.49 -13.86
CA PHE A 179 -9.70 -1.46 -12.45
C PHE A 179 -9.55 -0.05 -11.85
N VAL A 180 -8.42 0.63 -12.07
CA VAL A 180 -8.18 1.99 -11.55
C VAL A 180 -9.16 2.98 -12.15
N HIS A 181 -9.40 2.92 -13.47
CA HIS A 181 -10.31 3.81 -14.16
C HIS A 181 -11.80 3.52 -13.90
N SER A 182 -12.15 2.36 -13.35
CA SER A 182 -13.52 2.10 -12.87
C SER A 182 -13.93 3.00 -11.70
N TYR A 183 -12.96 3.66 -11.05
CA TYR A 183 -13.17 4.65 -9.99
C TYR A 183 -13.20 6.10 -10.49
N ASP A 184 -13.10 6.33 -11.79
CA ASP A 184 -13.22 7.66 -12.37
C ASP A 184 -14.66 8.17 -12.24
N VAL A 185 -14.80 9.37 -11.71
CA VAL A 185 -16.07 10.05 -11.52
C VAL A 185 -15.95 11.47 -12.07
N LEU A 186 -16.81 11.82 -13.00
CA LEU A 186 -16.95 13.19 -13.47
C LEU A 186 -17.66 14.00 -12.38
N ARG A 187 -16.97 14.99 -11.82
CA ARG A 187 -17.53 15.90 -10.83
C ARG A 187 -17.69 17.29 -11.43
N LEU A 188 -18.92 17.81 -11.40
CA LEU A 188 -19.18 19.18 -11.82
C LEU A 188 -18.35 20.16 -10.97
N ASN A 189 -17.56 20.98 -11.63
CA ASN A 189 -16.83 22.09 -11.01
C ASN A 189 -17.64 23.37 -11.12
N GLU A 190 -18.45 23.66 -10.10
CA GLU A 190 -19.32 24.83 -10.07
C GLU A 190 -18.55 26.15 -10.20
N SER A 191 -17.35 26.23 -9.62
CA SER A 191 -16.54 27.45 -9.65
C SER A 191 -15.94 27.78 -11.01
N LYS A 192 -15.76 26.76 -11.86
CA LYS A 192 -15.27 26.91 -13.24
C LYS A 192 -16.39 26.95 -14.28
N SER A 193 -17.58 26.50 -13.89
CA SER A 193 -18.76 26.47 -14.75
C SER A 193 -19.42 27.85 -14.83
N THR A 194 -20.02 28.17 -15.97
CA THR A 194 -20.73 29.44 -16.17
C THR A 194 -22.18 29.29 -15.70
N PRO A 195 -22.62 30.01 -14.63
CA PRO A 195 -24.00 29.91 -14.16
C PRO A 195 -25.03 30.34 -15.25
N GLY A 196 -26.09 29.56 -15.35
CA GLY A 196 -27.26 29.82 -16.16
C GLY A 196 -28.49 30.26 -15.34
N PRO A 197 -29.67 30.28 -15.92
CA PRO A 197 -30.90 30.62 -15.21
C PRO A 197 -31.27 29.53 -14.19
N VAL A 198 -31.97 29.93 -13.15
CA VAL A 198 -32.58 28.98 -12.20
C VAL A 198 -33.88 28.46 -12.82
N VAL A 199 -33.97 27.14 -13.02
CA VAL A 199 -35.16 26.46 -13.56
C VAL A 199 -35.65 25.49 -12.46
N ASP A 200 -36.92 25.57 -12.13
CA ASP A 200 -37.57 24.77 -11.07
C ASP A 200 -36.83 24.77 -9.71
N GLY A 201 -36.21 25.91 -9.37
CA GLY A 201 -35.46 26.08 -8.13
C GLY A 201 -34.03 25.50 -8.13
N GLN A 202 -33.59 24.96 -9.27
CA GLN A 202 -32.23 24.44 -9.46
C GLN A 202 -31.41 25.36 -10.36
N LEU A 203 -30.16 25.63 -9.96
CA LEU A 203 -29.20 26.38 -10.76
C LEU A 203 -28.82 25.52 -11.97
N THR A 204 -28.98 26.08 -13.19
CA THR A 204 -28.47 25.48 -14.42
C THR A 204 -27.13 26.13 -14.79
N TYR A 205 -26.41 25.51 -15.73
CA TYR A 205 -25.13 26.03 -16.22
C TYR A 205 -25.22 26.21 -17.74
N LEU A 206 -24.78 27.37 -18.22
CA LEU A 206 -24.62 27.65 -19.66
C LEU A 206 -23.44 26.88 -20.24
N ASP A 207 -22.41 26.69 -19.41
CA ASP A 207 -21.23 25.87 -19.68
C ASP A 207 -20.89 25.08 -18.42
N SER A 208 -20.89 23.75 -18.54
CA SER A 208 -20.59 22.84 -17.43
C SER A 208 -19.17 22.33 -17.56
N VAL A 209 -18.33 22.68 -16.59
CA VAL A 209 -16.96 22.17 -16.48
C VAL A 209 -16.95 21.02 -15.48
N PHE A 210 -16.42 19.87 -15.88
CA PHE A 210 -16.25 18.72 -15.02
C PHE A 210 -14.77 18.52 -14.75
N ASP A 211 -14.43 18.26 -13.48
CA ASP A 211 -13.13 17.79 -13.09
C ASP A 211 -13.13 16.24 -13.06
N ASP A 212 -12.10 15.65 -13.63
CA ASP A 212 -11.84 14.22 -13.52
C ASP A 212 -11.42 13.90 -12.09
N TYR A 213 -12.17 13.04 -11.42
CA TYR A 213 -11.97 12.68 -10.04
C TYR A 213 -11.89 11.17 -9.93
N ASN A 214 -10.79 10.65 -9.37
CA ASN A 214 -10.62 9.23 -9.15
C ASN A 214 -10.60 8.93 -7.65
N LEU A 215 -11.59 8.17 -7.18
CA LEU A 215 -11.75 7.82 -5.76
C LEU A 215 -10.60 6.96 -5.23
N LEU A 216 -10.02 6.10 -6.08
CA LEU A 216 -8.90 5.26 -5.71
C LEU A 216 -7.67 6.12 -5.42
N CYS A 217 -7.42 7.15 -6.23
CA CYS A 217 -6.29 8.06 -6.03
C CYS A 217 -6.34 8.75 -4.67
N GLN A 218 -7.53 9.06 -4.15
CA GLN A 218 -7.66 9.66 -2.83
C GLN A 218 -7.39 8.69 -1.68
N ASN A 219 -7.72 7.43 -1.86
CA ASN A 219 -7.60 6.42 -0.81
C ASN A 219 -6.19 5.82 -0.74
N TYR A 220 -5.50 5.69 -1.88
CA TYR A 220 -4.21 4.99 -1.96
C TYR A 220 -3.03 5.91 -2.26
N ALA A 221 -3.08 6.70 -3.33
CA ALA A 221 -1.99 7.59 -3.73
C ALA A 221 -2.45 8.60 -4.79
N TYR A 222 -2.07 9.86 -4.64
CA TYR A 222 -2.43 10.93 -5.59
C TYR A 222 -1.62 10.84 -6.90
N ILE A 223 -1.69 9.70 -7.59
CA ILE A 223 -0.99 9.45 -8.85
C ILE A 223 -1.54 10.24 -10.05
N ASN A 224 -2.64 10.95 -9.85
CA ASN A 224 -3.30 11.85 -10.81
C ASN A 224 -2.86 13.32 -10.67
N ARG A 225 -2.08 13.69 -9.63
CA ARG A 225 -1.72 15.09 -9.35
C ARG A 225 -0.29 15.37 -9.76
N GLU A 226 -0.08 16.51 -10.43
CA GLU A 226 1.24 16.93 -10.89
C GLU A 226 2.15 17.46 -9.76
N ASP A 227 1.57 17.93 -8.64
CA ASP A 227 2.27 18.38 -7.45
C ASP A 227 2.65 17.23 -6.49
N SER A 228 2.41 16.00 -6.89
CA SER A 228 2.73 14.80 -6.14
C SER A 228 3.99 14.11 -6.67
N ASN A 229 4.57 13.21 -5.86
CA ASN A 229 5.73 12.41 -6.27
C ASN A 229 5.58 10.99 -5.72
N TYR A 230 5.15 10.06 -6.57
CA TYR A 230 4.91 8.67 -6.20
C TYR A 230 5.64 7.70 -7.11
N SER A 231 5.87 6.50 -6.60
CA SER A 231 6.18 5.32 -7.41
C SER A 231 5.04 4.33 -7.32
N MET A 232 4.75 3.69 -8.43
CA MET A 232 3.73 2.64 -8.52
C MET A 232 4.32 1.38 -9.14
N VAL A 233 4.20 0.25 -8.45
CA VAL A 233 4.42 -1.05 -9.06
C VAL A 233 3.18 -1.41 -9.85
N VAL A 234 3.33 -1.57 -11.17
CA VAL A 234 2.21 -1.76 -12.10
C VAL A 234 2.23 -3.20 -12.60
N PRO A 235 1.28 -4.03 -12.16
CA PRO A 235 1.21 -5.41 -12.61
C PRO A 235 0.85 -5.51 -14.08
N SER A 236 1.54 -6.39 -14.82
CA SER A 236 1.06 -6.86 -16.11
C SER A 236 -0.26 -7.62 -15.95
N ASN A 237 -1.00 -7.86 -17.03
CA ASN A 237 -2.23 -8.65 -17.00
C ASN A 237 -2.00 -10.06 -16.43
N GLU A 238 -0.85 -10.67 -16.72
CA GLU A 238 -0.48 -11.98 -16.21
C GLU A 238 -0.15 -11.93 -14.71
N ALA A 239 0.66 -10.96 -14.29
CA ALA A 239 1.00 -10.74 -12.88
C ALA A 239 -0.24 -10.43 -12.05
N TRP A 240 -1.15 -9.61 -12.57
CA TRP A 240 -2.44 -9.30 -11.95
C TRP A 240 -3.26 -10.56 -11.72
N THR A 241 -3.43 -11.37 -12.76
CA THR A 241 -4.22 -12.62 -12.68
C THR A 241 -3.66 -13.59 -11.65
N LYS A 242 -2.33 -13.84 -11.69
CA LYS A 242 -1.66 -14.73 -10.73
C LYS A 242 -1.82 -14.25 -9.28
N ALA A 243 -1.63 -12.96 -9.05
CA ALA A 243 -1.76 -12.38 -7.71
C ALA A 243 -3.22 -12.42 -7.22
N MET A 244 -4.20 -12.05 -8.06
CA MET A 244 -5.61 -12.11 -7.71
C MET A 244 -6.08 -13.54 -7.41
N ASP A 245 -5.62 -14.52 -8.17
CA ASP A 245 -5.93 -15.94 -7.90
C ASP A 245 -5.38 -16.40 -6.56
N TYR A 246 -4.19 -15.94 -6.19
CA TYR A 246 -3.61 -16.23 -4.88
C TYR A 246 -4.41 -15.55 -3.76
N ILE A 247 -4.66 -14.25 -3.89
CA ILE A 247 -5.36 -13.45 -2.88
C ILE A 247 -6.78 -14.00 -2.64
N LYS A 248 -7.53 -14.30 -3.70
CA LYS A 248 -8.89 -14.88 -3.59
C LYS A 248 -8.92 -16.21 -2.85
N LYS A 249 -7.87 -17.02 -2.95
CA LYS A 249 -7.75 -18.25 -2.15
C LYS A 249 -7.57 -17.94 -0.65
N CYS A 250 -6.84 -16.88 -0.31
CA CYS A 250 -6.62 -16.48 1.09
C CYS A 250 -7.85 -15.81 1.73
N TYR A 251 -8.74 -15.23 0.95
CA TYR A 251 -9.90 -14.45 1.40
C TYR A 251 -11.24 -15.06 0.98
N ASN A 252 -11.39 -16.38 1.16
CA ASN A 252 -12.64 -17.08 0.88
C ASN A 252 -13.65 -16.86 2.02
N TYR A 253 -14.42 -15.78 1.94
CA TYR A 253 -15.50 -15.48 2.87
C TYR A 253 -16.76 -16.27 2.52
N VAL A 254 -17.42 -16.77 3.55
CA VAL A 254 -18.74 -17.41 3.47
C VAL A 254 -19.60 -16.98 4.66
N ASN A 255 -20.90 -17.18 4.58
CA ASN A 255 -21.75 -17.09 5.77
C ASN A 255 -21.43 -18.25 6.71
N PHE A 256 -21.23 -17.98 8.00
CA PHE A 256 -20.81 -19.03 8.93
C PHE A 256 -21.52 -18.94 10.29
N SER A 257 -21.55 -20.08 10.98
CA SER A 257 -22.05 -20.16 12.35
C SER A 257 -20.91 -20.22 13.36
N TYR A 258 -21.10 -19.69 14.55
CA TYR A 258 -20.09 -19.75 15.62
C TYR A 258 -20.74 -19.91 16.99
N PHE A 259 -19.96 -20.29 17.98
CA PHE A 259 -20.35 -20.24 19.38
C PHE A 259 -19.80 -18.99 20.04
N ASP A 260 -20.61 -18.34 20.87
CA ASP A 260 -20.21 -17.11 21.58
C ASP A 260 -18.95 -17.33 22.45
N LYS A 261 -18.83 -18.51 23.05
CA LYS A 261 -17.61 -18.87 23.82
C LYS A 261 -17.16 -20.29 23.46
N PRO A 262 -15.89 -20.46 23.05
CA PRO A 262 -15.32 -21.80 22.91
C PRO A 262 -15.17 -22.42 24.31
N SER A 263 -15.88 -23.50 24.57
CA SER A 263 -15.83 -24.25 25.83
C SER A 263 -15.91 -25.76 25.58
N SER A 264 -15.23 -26.54 26.41
CA SER A 264 -15.30 -28.00 26.36
C SER A 264 -16.64 -28.56 26.84
N LYS A 265 -17.36 -27.78 27.63
CA LYS A 265 -18.64 -28.18 28.25
C LYS A 265 -19.87 -27.87 27.39
N GLY A 266 -19.76 -28.04 26.11
CA GLY A 266 -20.64 -27.70 24.98
C GLY A 266 -22.16 -27.91 25.08
N THR A 267 -22.77 -28.05 26.25
CA THR A 267 -24.19 -28.39 26.37
C THR A 267 -25.13 -27.18 26.44
N ASN A 268 -24.62 -25.96 26.58
CA ASN A 268 -25.46 -24.75 26.71
C ASN A 268 -24.91 -23.53 25.92
N GLN A 269 -24.20 -23.74 24.83
CA GLN A 269 -23.72 -22.64 24.01
C GLN A 269 -24.77 -22.23 22.99
N THR A 270 -25.05 -20.93 22.94
CA THR A 270 -25.87 -20.36 21.87
C THR A 270 -25.07 -20.34 20.58
N GLN A 271 -25.63 -20.97 19.55
CA GLN A 271 -25.07 -20.89 18.22
C GLN A 271 -25.55 -19.60 17.56
N GLU A 272 -24.63 -18.77 17.17
CA GLU A 272 -24.87 -17.53 16.41
C GLU A 272 -24.48 -17.71 14.95
N ARG A 273 -24.89 -16.77 14.09
CA ARG A 273 -24.59 -16.79 12.67
C ARG A 273 -24.13 -15.43 12.19
N VAL A 274 -23.06 -15.42 11.42
CA VAL A 274 -22.62 -14.27 10.62
C VAL A 274 -23.18 -14.43 9.21
N THR A 275 -23.97 -13.44 8.78
CA THR A 275 -24.45 -13.31 7.40
C THR A 275 -23.82 -12.07 6.80
N LEU A 276 -23.07 -12.27 5.74
CA LEU A 276 -22.36 -11.20 5.05
C LEU A 276 -23.31 -10.42 4.14
N SER A 277 -23.28 -9.09 4.23
CA SER A 277 -24.07 -8.19 3.40
C SER A 277 -23.12 -7.27 2.62
N PRO A 278 -23.31 -7.06 1.31
CA PRO A 278 -24.43 -7.57 0.48
C PRO A 278 -24.34 -9.08 0.18
N SER A 279 -23.17 -9.68 0.05
CA SER A 279 -22.98 -11.12 -0.16
C SER A 279 -21.53 -11.55 0.13
N PRO A 280 -21.25 -12.86 0.31
CA PRO A 280 -19.89 -13.37 0.39
C PRO A 280 -19.04 -13.04 -0.84
N GLU A 281 -19.61 -13.15 -2.05
CA GLU A 281 -18.93 -12.90 -3.32
C GLU A 281 -18.46 -11.44 -3.41
N TYR A 282 -19.30 -10.49 -2.98
CA TYR A 282 -18.92 -9.07 -2.90
C TYR A 282 -17.71 -8.87 -1.98
N TRP A 283 -17.69 -9.50 -0.81
CA TRP A 283 -16.56 -9.38 0.13
C TRP A 283 -15.30 -10.03 -0.40
N ASN A 284 -15.41 -11.21 -1.03
CA ASN A 284 -14.30 -11.90 -1.65
C ASN A 284 -13.64 -11.04 -2.73
N ASP A 285 -14.44 -10.42 -3.57
CA ASP A 285 -13.93 -9.56 -4.65
C ASP A 285 -13.39 -8.24 -4.11
N SER A 286 -14.16 -7.52 -3.31
CA SER A 286 -13.78 -6.21 -2.75
C SER A 286 -12.49 -6.28 -1.92
N ILE A 287 -12.39 -7.23 -0.99
CA ILE A 287 -11.20 -7.40 -0.15
C ILE A 287 -9.98 -7.85 -0.98
N SER A 288 -10.20 -8.70 -1.98
CA SER A 288 -9.08 -9.14 -2.83
C SER A 288 -8.48 -7.99 -3.62
N HIS A 289 -9.30 -7.11 -4.16
CA HIS A 289 -8.83 -5.89 -4.82
C HIS A 289 -8.14 -4.92 -3.85
N ASP A 290 -8.72 -4.71 -2.65
CA ASP A 290 -8.08 -3.90 -1.61
C ASP A 290 -6.68 -4.43 -1.27
N LYS A 291 -6.55 -5.73 -1.04
CA LYS A 291 -5.26 -6.37 -0.73
C LYS A 291 -4.26 -6.31 -1.88
N MET A 292 -4.73 -6.40 -3.13
CA MET A 292 -3.87 -6.20 -4.29
C MET A 292 -3.21 -4.81 -4.27
N LEU A 293 -3.99 -3.78 -3.95
CA LEU A 293 -3.53 -2.40 -4.03
C LEU A 293 -2.55 -2.00 -2.92
N THR A 294 -2.62 -2.61 -1.74
CA THR A 294 -1.82 -2.20 -0.57
C THR A 294 -0.32 -2.24 -0.81
N GLY A 295 0.16 -3.13 -1.69
CA GLY A 295 1.57 -3.29 -2.03
C GLY A 295 2.06 -2.46 -3.22
N LEU A 296 1.20 -1.69 -3.90
CA LEU A 296 1.56 -1.11 -5.20
C LEU A 296 2.05 0.34 -5.15
N PHE A 297 1.76 1.10 -4.09
CA PHE A 297 1.99 2.55 -4.07
C PHE A 297 3.02 2.98 -3.02
N TYR A 298 3.94 3.87 -3.42
CA TYR A 298 5.05 4.37 -2.59
C TYR A 298 5.15 5.89 -2.74
N ASN A 299 5.17 6.63 -1.62
CA ASN A 299 5.41 8.07 -1.63
C ASN A 299 6.92 8.33 -1.65
N ASN A 300 7.44 8.88 -2.75
CA ASN A 300 8.87 9.11 -2.96
C ASN A 300 9.49 10.17 -2.05
N ASN A 301 8.68 10.94 -1.33
CA ASN A 301 9.18 11.94 -0.37
C ASN A 301 9.47 11.33 1.02
N LEU A 302 9.10 10.04 1.24
CA LEU A 302 9.22 9.39 2.54
C LEU A 302 10.32 8.31 2.54
N PHE A 303 11.05 8.20 3.64
CA PHE A 303 12.04 7.15 3.90
C PHE A 303 12.99 6.92 2.71
N ASP A 304 13.34 5.68 2.45
CA ASP A 304 14.17 5.26 1.33
C ASP A 304 13.44 5.24 -0.02
N ASN A 305 12.13 5.46 -0.03
CA ASN A 305 11.35 5.54 -1.28
C ASN A 305 11.90 6.60 -2.25
N LYS A 306 12.55 7.66 -1.75
CA LYS A 306 13.27 8.66 -2.57
C LYS A 306 14.32 8.04 -3.49
N LYS A 307 14.86 6.86 -3.14
CA LYS A 307 15.82 6.11 -3.93
C LYS A 307 15.19 5.45 -5.17
N LEU A 308 13.85 5.30 -5.22
CA LEU A 308 13.13 4.73 -6.36
C LEU A 308 13.32 5.55 -7.64
N MET A 309 13.41 6.88 -7.52
CA MET A 309 13.71 7.75 -8.66
C MET A 309 15.07 7.43 -9.27
N LYS A 310 16.09 7.16 -8.44
CA LYS A 310 17.43 6.76 -8.87
C LYS A 310 17.46 5.39 -9.53
N TRP A 311 16.66 4.45 -9.03
CA TRP A 311 16.44 3.16 -9.69
C TRP A 311 15.92 3.33 -11.12
N ALA A 312 15.03 4.29 -11.34
CA ALA A 312 14.53 4.62 -12.67
C ALA A 312 15.60 5.29 -13.56
N GLU A 313 16.68 5.82 -12.98
CA GLU A 313 17.85 6.37 -13.67
C GLU A 313 18.93 5.32 -13.92
N GLY A 314 18.74 4.10 -13.43
CA GLY A 314 19.69 2.99 -13.57
C GLY A 314 20.80 2.98 -12.52
N GLU A 315 20.74 3.83 -11.48
CA GLU A 315 21.79 3.90 -10.44
C GLU A 315 21.76 2.74 -9.45
N GLN A 316 20.60 2.11 -9.22
CA GLN A 316 20.37 0.99 -8.30
C GLN A 316 20.99 1.17 -6.90
N PRO A 317 20.69 2.26 -6.19
CA PRO A 317 21.21 2.48 -4.84
C PRO A 317 20.68 1.40 -3.89
N GLN A 318 21.51 1.04 -2.89
CA GLN A 318 21.06 0.15 -1.82
C GLN A 318 19.83 0.72 -1.11
N ILE A 319 18.83 -0.11 -0.91
CA ILE A 319 17.58 0.21 -0.21
C ILE A 319 17.56 -0.59 1.09
N ASP A 320 17.40 0.09 2.25
CA ASP A 320 17.25 -0.59 3.53
C ASP A 320 15.82 -1.05 3.74
N SER A 321 14.84 -0.24 3.35
CA SER A 321 13.43 -0.63 3.30
C SER A 321 12.61 0.34 2.45
N LEU A 322 11.55 -0.17 1.81
CA LEU A 322 10.50 0.64 1.20
C LEU A 322 9.26 0.65 2.10
N MET A 323 8.52 1.74 2.07
CA MET A 323 7.27 1.89 2.81
C MET A 323 6.13 2.16 1.83
N THR A 324 5.11 1.32 1.83
CA THR A 324 3.90 1.58 1.05
C THR A 324 3.10 2.75 1.62
N THR A 325 2.14 3.27 0.87
CA THR A 325 1.21 4.29 1.37
C THR A 325 0.28 3.78 2.48
N TRP A 326 0.19 2.48 2.66
CA TRP A 326 -0.55 1.81 3.74
C TRP A 326 0.34 1.41 4.93
N TYR A 327 1.60 1.92 4.94
CA TYR A 327 2.59 1.70 6.00
C TYR A 327 3.09 0.27 6.12
N ASP A 328 2.85 -0.58 5.11
CA ASP A 328 3.53 -1.87 5.02
C ASP A 328 4.97 -1.65 4.59
N ARG A 329 5.89 -2.36 5.23
CA ARG A 329 7.33 -2.20 5.01
C ARG A 329 7.91 -3.41 4.28
N ILE A 330 8.65 -3.15 3.21
CA ILE A 330 9.42 -4.15 2.47
C ILE A 330 10.90 -3.91 2.75
N TYR A 331 11.59 -4.92 3.24
CA TYR A 331 13.01 -4.83 3.58
C TYR A 331 13.92 -5.17 2.41
N THR A 332 15.21 -4.86 2.55
CA THR A 332 16.26 -4.87 1.52
C THR A 332 16.12 -5.94 0.43
N GLU A 333 16.19 -7.22 0.80
CA GLU A 333 16.20 -8.32 -0.19
C GLU A 333 14.90 -8.39 -0.99
N ASP A 334 13.77 -8.27 -0.33
CA ASP A 334 12.45 -8.31 -0.96
C ASP A 334 12.23 -7.08 -1.85
N ALA A 335 12.66 -5.90 -1.40
CA ALA A 335 12.56 -4.65 -2.17
C ALA A 335 13.42 -4.71 -3.43
N GLU A 336 14.67 -5.16 -3.32
CA GLU A 336 15.55 -5.30 -4.49
C GLU A 336 15.09 -6.37 -5.46
N GLN A 337 14.60 -7.50 -4.97
CA GLN A 337 14.05 -8.57 -5.81
C GLN A 337 12.86 -8.08 -6.62
N MET A 338 11.94 -7.36 -5.97
CA MET A 338 10.79 -6.74 -6.62
C MET A 338 11.23 -5.77 -7.73
N LEU A 339 12.12 -4.83 -7.42
CA LEU A 339 12.55 -3.79 -8.36
C LEU A 339 13.33 -4.37 -9.55
N LYS A 340 14.23 -5.34 -9.32
CA LYS A 340 15.00 -6.00 -10.39
C LYS A 340 14.12 -6.74 -11.40
N ALA A 341 12.91 -7.13 -11.00
CA ALA A 341 11.94 -7.82 -11.85
C ALA A 341 11.00 -6.87 -12.62
N THR A 342 11.26 -5.55 -12.58
CA THR A 342 10.41 -4.53 -13.21
C THR A 342 11.14 -3.72 -14.27
N THR A 343 10.34 -3.09 -15.16
CA THR A 343 10.82 -2.06 -16.09
C THR A 343 10.39 -0.70 -15.58
N PRO A 344 11.34 0.16 -15.16
CA PRO A 344 11.00 1.50 -14.68
C PRO A 344 10.69 2.45 -15.84
N VAL A 345 9.62 3.25 -15.70
CA VAL A 345 9.19 4.27 -16.65
C VAL A 345 8.92 5.57 -15.93
N LYS A 346 9.75 6.60 -16.19
CA LYS A 346 9.57 7.93 -15.61
C LYS A 346 8.30 8.62 -16.11
N LYS A 347 7.61 9.29 -15.20
CA LYS A 347 6.39 10.06 -15.45
C LYS A 347 6.54 11.50 -14.91
N SER A 348 5.58 12.39 -15.22
CA SER A 348 5.66 13.77 -14.75
C SER A 348 5.61 13.88 -13.22
N ASN A 349 4.92 12.98 -12.55
CA ASN A 349 4.72 12.95 -11.10
C ASN A 349 5.35 11.72 -10.41
N GLY A 350 6.32 11.07 -11.03
CA GLY A 350 7.03 9.95 -10.41
C GLY A 350 7.49 8.85 -11.35
N VAL A 351 7.36 7.59 -10.91
CA VAL A 351 7.84 6.41 -11.66
C VAL A 351 6.81 5.29 -11.65
N MET A 352 6.62 4.65 -12.79
CA MET A 352 5.96 3.34 -12.90
C MET A 352 7.01 2.24 -12.96
N PHE A 353 6.87 1.21 -12.16
CA PHE A 353 7.65 -0.03 -12.21
C PHE A 353 6.78 -1.13 -12.77
N VAL A 354 6.83 -1.34 -14.10
CA VAL A 354 5.98 -2.32 -14.79
C VAL A 354 6.56 -3.70 -14.61
N THR A 355 5.75 -4.64 -14.10
CA THR A 355 6.20 -6.01 -13.84
C THR A 355 6.19 -6.88 -15.10
N GLY A 356 7.01 -7.95 -15.07
CA GLY A 356 6.90 -9.06 -16.00
C GLY A 356 5.66 -9.92 -15.71
N ASP A 357 5.86 -11.23 -15.61
CA ASP A 357 4.81 -12.23 -15.41
C ASP A 357 4.39 -12.42 -13.93
N SER A 358 5.04 -11.74 -13.00
CA SER A 358 4.80 -11.83 -11.55
C SER A 358 5.08 -10.51 -10.86
N LEU A 359 4.37 -10.25 -9.75
CA LEU A 359 4.57 -9.06 -8.92
C LEU A 359 5.86 -9.11 -8.09
N HIS A 360 6.39 -10.29 -7.81
CA HIS A 360 7.51 -10.49 -6.88
C HIS A 360 7.33 -9.83 -5.51
N LEU A 361 6.07 -9.68 -5.07
CA LEU A 361 5.73 -9.30 -3.71
C LEU A 361 5.63 -10.55 -2.85
N GLN A 362 6.21 -10.51 -1.68
CA GLN A 362 6.14 -11.63 -0.75
C GLN A 362 4.73 -11.75 -0.15
N PRO A 363 4.00 -12.86 -0.35
CA PRO A 363 2.60 -12.98 0.07
C PRO A 363 2.39 -12.74 1.55
N TRP A 364 3.34 -13.14 2.39
CA TRP A 364 3.25 -12.98 3.85
C TRP A 364 3.45 -11.55 4.36
N LEU A 365 3.88 -10.62 3.50
CA LEU A 365 3.92 -9.20 3.84
C LEU A 365 2.58 -8.51 3.61
N PHE A 366 1.83 -8.90 2.57
CA PHE A 366 0.65 -8.17 2.12
C PHE A 366 -0.65 -8.96 2.21
N TRP A 367 -0.62 -10.24 1.84
CA TRP A 367 -1.85 -11.00 1.56
C TRP A 367 -2.13 -12.09 2.57
N ASN A 368 -1.10 -12.72 3.08
CA ASN A 368 -1.19 -13.86 4.01
C ASN A 368 -0.24 -13.67 5.19
N PRO A 369 -0.49 -12.70 6.08
CA PRO A 369 0.42 -12.36 7.15
C PRO A 369 0.49 -13.45 8.22
N ILE A 370 1.57 -13.41 8.98
CA ILE A 370 1.74 -14.20 10.20
C ILE A 370 0.64 -13.81 11.19
N ILE A 371 0.09 -14.82 11.85
CA ILE A 371 -0.85 -14.62 12.96
C ILE A 371 -0.10 -14.83 14.26
N ASN A 372 0.02 -13.78 15.07
CA ASN A 372 0.65 -13.83 16.39
C ASN A 372 -0.44 -13.74 17.47
N VAL A 373 -0.40 -14.66 18.43
CA VAL A 373 -1.37 -14.76 19.53
C VAL A 373 -0.59 -14.75 20.85
N GLU A 374 -0.30 -13.55 21.34
CA GLU A 374 0.32 -13.34 22.64
C GLU A 374 -0.61 -13.82 23.75
N ALA A 375 -0.14 -14.75 24.58
CA ALA A 375 -0.96 -15.36 25.62
C ALA A 375 -1.31 -14.38 26.74
N GLU A 376 -0.43 -13.41 27.03
CA GLU A 376 -0.65 -12.39 28.07
C GLU A 376 -1.79 -11.43 27.77
N PHE A 377 -2.17 -11.26 26.49
CA PHE A 377 -3.29 -10.40 26.14
C PHE A 377 -4.61 -11.10 26.40
N GLY A 378 -5.29 -10.69 27.46
CA GLY A 378 -6.57 -11.28 27.87
C GLY A 378 -7.65 -11.34 26.80
N SER A 379 -7.54 -10.50 25.75
CA SER A 379 -8.41 -10.57 24.59
C SER A 379 -8.17 -11.81 23.71
N ASN A 380 -6.99 -12.43 23.77
CA ASN A 380 -6.65 -13.64 23.01
C ASN A 380 -7.04 -14.90 23.78
N LEU A 381 -6.98 -14.89 25.10
CA LEU A 381 -7.39 -16.01 25.93
C LEU A 381 -8.91 -16.03 26.04
N ALA A 382 -9.53 -17.05 25.42
CA ALA A 382 -10.99 -17.17 25.36
C ALA A 382 -11.57 -17.83 26.61
N ALA A 383 -10.90 -18.86 27.16
CA ALA A 383 -11.35 -19.57 28.35
C ALA A 383 -10.19 -20.36 29.00
N VAL A 384 -10.27 -20.51 30.33
CA VAL A 384 -9.44 -21.41 31.13
C VAL A 384 -10.35 -22.35 31.88
N GLU A 385 -10.15 -23.66 31.70
CA GLU A 385 -10.95 -24.67 32.38
C GLU A 385 -10.06 -25.53 33.29
N ASN A 386 -10.61 -25.95 34.43
CA ASN A 386 -9.94 -26.79 35.41
C ASN A 386 -8.61 -26.23 35.95
N GLY A 387 -8.47 -24.92 35.98
CA GLY A 387 -7.26 -24.26 36.44
C GLY A 387 -7.47 -22.80 36.80
N SER A 388 -6.39 -22.11 37.14
CA SER A 388 -6.35 -20.67 37.33
C SER A 388 -5.34 -20.06 36.38
N ASP A 389 -5.69 -18.92 35.78
CA ASP A 389 -4.78 -18.16 34.95
C ASP A 389 -4.18 -16.98 35.73
N ARG A 390 -2.95 -16.66 35.39
CA ARG A 390 -2.30 -15.43 35.82
C ARG A 390 -1.25 -15.06 34.79
N THR A 391 -1.07 -13.76 34.61
CA THR A 391 0.00 -13.22 33.79
C THR A 391 1.22 -12.94 34.65
N GLU A 392 2.35 -13.50 34.25
CA GLU A 392 3.67 -13.22 34.82
C GLU A 392 4.40 -12.25 33.88
N ARG A 393 5.17 -11.32 34.46
CA ARG A 393 6.06 -10.45 33.69
C ARG A 393 7.49 -10.82 33.91
N VAL A 394 8.28 -10.77 32.81
CA VAL A 394 9.72 -11.00 32.83
C VAL A 394 10.41 -9.91 32.01
N THR A 395 11.35 -9.19 32.62
CA THR A 395 12.21 -8.23 31.90
C THR A 395 13.58 -8.83 31.70
N ALA A 396 14.45 -8.17 30.91
CA ALA A 396 15.83 -8.63 30.71
C ALA A 396 16.59 -8.75 32.03
N GLU A 397 16.34 -7.86 33.01
CA GLU A 397 16.96 -7.87 34.32
C GLU A 397 16.41 -8.96 35.27
N THR A 398 15.14 -9.38 35.05
CA THR A 398 14.47 -10.39 35.88
C THR A 398 14.53 -11.79 35.30
N GLN A 399 14.84 -11.90 34.00
CA GLN A 399 15.00 -13.21 33.38
C GLN A 399 16.23 -13.94 33.93
N ASN A 400 16.05 -15.21 34.23
CA ASN A 400 17.15 -16.07 34.63
C ASN A 400 18.15 -16.21 33.46
N PRO A 401 19.40 -15.72 33.60
CA PRO A 401 20.38 -15.74 32.52
C PRO A 401 20.86 -17.16 32.14
N LEU A 402 20.56 -18.17 32.97
CA LEU A 402 20.88 -19.57 32.68
C LEU A 402 19.84 -20.23 31.78
N VAL A 403 18.70 -19.60 31.54
CA VAL A 403 17.65 -20.10 30.65
C VAL A 403 17.81 -19.47 29.25
N PRO A 404 18.18 -20.27 28.24
CA PRO A 404 18.28 -19.77 26.86
C PRO A 404 16.92 -19.33 26.31
N GLY A 405 16.95 -18.32 25.44
CA GLY A 405 15.76 -17.75 24.79
C GLY A 405 15.19 -16.56 25.55
N SER A 406 14.14 -15.96 24.99
CA SER A 406 13.48 -14.80 25.58
C SER A 406 11.96 -14.91 25.40
N VAL A 407 11.24 -14.34 26.34
CA VAL A 407 9.77 -14.19 26.31
C VAL A 407 9.42 -12.95 25.49
N SER A 408 8.44 -13.06 24.59
CA SER A 408 7.93 -11.93 23.80
C SER A 408 7.17 -10.95 24.70
N ASN A 409 7.12 -9.68 24.31
CA ASN A 409 6.41 -8.61 25.03
C ASN A 409 6.63 -8.60 26.57
N GLN A 410 7.67 -9.29 27.07
CA GLN A 410 8.00 -9.40 28.49
C GLN A 410 6.88 -10.02 29.35
N GLY A 411 6.02 -10.83 28.78
CA GLY A 411 4.89 -11.42 29.49
C GLY A 411 4.53 -12.82 29.01
N TYR A 412 4.03 -13.65 29.93
CA TYR A 412 3.53 -14.99 29.63
C TYR A 412 2.41 -15.37 30.59
N VAL A 413 1.60 -16.35 30.23
CA VAL A 413 0.49 -16.86 31.05
C VAL A 413 0.92 -18.17 31.73
N THR A 414 0.67 -18.24 33.04
CA THR A 414 0.83 -19.46 33.83
C THR A 414 -0.52 -20.01 34.25
N VAL A 415 -0.83 -21.24 33.91
CA VAL A 415 -2.07 -21.91 34.28
C VAL A 415 -1.77 -23.20 35.02
N SER A 416 -2.23 -23.29 36.28
CA SER A 416 -2.04 -24.43 37.17
C SER A 416 -3.38 -25.19 37.35
N PRO A 417 -3.35 -26.51 37.43
CA PRO A 417 -4.58 -27.28 37.64
C PRO A 417 -5.12 -27.06 39.07
N ASN A 418 -6.46 -27.15 39.21
CA ASN A 418 -7.13 -27.02 40.52
C ASN A 418 -6.74 -28.12 41.53
N THR A 419 -6.29 -29.26 41.03
CA THR A 419 -5.82 -30.37 41.84
C THR A 419 -4.58 -31.02 41.23
N ASN A 420 -3.80 -31.71 42.04
CA ASN A 420 -2.61 -32.43 41.57
C ASN A 420 -2.88 -33.54 40.56
N MET A 421 -4.17 -33.92 40.35
CA MET A 421 -4.57 -34.96 39.41
C MET A 421 -5.29 -34.38 38.15
N SER A 422 -5.68 -33.12 38.19
CA SER A 422 -6.37 -32.47 37.06
C SER A 422 -5.40 -32.08 35.96
N ASN A 423 -5.88 -32.02 34.75
CA ASN A 423 -5.21 -31.40 33.60
C ASN A 423 -5.84 -30.04 33.29
N VAL A 424 -5.03 -29.10 32.82
CA VAL A 424 -5.49 -27.78 32.42
C VAL A 424 -5.98 -27.79 30.98
N GLU A 425 -6.91 -26.91 30.67
CA GLU A 425 -7.41 -26.64 29.35
C GLU A 425 -7.45 -25.13 29.11
N LEU A 426 -6.86 -24.70 28.01
CA LEU A 426 -6.74 -23.31 27.58
C LEU A 426 -7.33 -23.16 26.18
N ASN A 427 -8.13 -22.12 25.98
CA ASN A 427 -8.68 -21.82 24.67
C ASN A 427 -8.25 -20.39 24.25
N PHE A 428 -7.64 -20.25 23.07
CA PHE A 428 -7.17 -18.99 22.51
C PHE A 428 -7.87 -18.71 21.18
N TYR A 429 -8.26 -17.46 20.93
CA TYR A 429 -8.78 -17.06 19.61
C TYR A 429 -7.64 -16.91 18.60
N LEU A 430 -7.83 -17.49 17.42
CA LEU A 430 -6.93 -17.34 16.27
C LEU A 430 -7.48 -16.26 15.31
N ARG A 431 -7.43 -15.01 15.78
CA ARG A 431 -7.96 -13.88 15.00
C ARG A 431 -7.13 -13.62 13.77
N GLY A 432 -7.81 -13.25 12.68
CA GLY A 432 -7.13 -12.93 11.42
C GLY A 432 -6.77 -14.14 10.57
N ALA A 433 -7.24 -15.35 10.91
CA ALA A 433 -7.01 -16.54 10.09
C ALA A 433 -7.60 -16.36 8.67
N ARG A 434 -6.75 -16.59 7.67
CA ARG A 434 -7.11 -16.59 6.25
C ARG A 434 -7.46 -18.01 5.80
N SER A 435 -8.18 -18.15 4.68
CA SER A 435 -8.53 -19.45 4.09
C SER A 435 -7.32 -20.09 3.39
N THR A 436 -6.30 -20.40 4.15
CA THR A 436 -5.02 -20.95 3.67
C THR A 436 -4.42 -21.94 4.67
N THR A 437 -3.27 -22.51 4.33
CA THR A 437 -2.54 -23.43 5.19
C THR A 437 -1.45 -22.70 5.97
N TYR A 438 -1.43 -22.93 7.27
CA TYR A 438 -0.40 -22.45 8.20
C TYR A 438 0.32 -23.60 8.88
N VAL A 439 1.52 -23.32 9.37
CA VAL A 439 2.21 -24.16 10.34
C VAL A 439 2.07 -23.50 11.71
N LEU A 440 1.52 -24.24 12.67
CA LEU A 440 1.27 -23.74 14.03
C LEU A 440 2.45 -24.04 14.95
N TYR A 441 2.89 -23.01 15.64
CA TYR A 441 3.91 -23.07 16.68
C TYR A 441 3.39 -22.55 18.01
N GLY A 442 3.92 -23.07 19.13
CA GLY A 442 3.68 -22.54 20.46
C GLY A 442 4.97 -22.40 21.23
N VAL A 443 5.10 -21.31 21.97
CA VAL A 443 6.29 -20.99 22.77
C VAL A 443 5.99 -21.25 24.22
N PHE A 444 6.71 -22.22 24.81
CA PHE A 444 6.59 -22.64 26.21
C PHE A 444 7.71 -22.04 27.05
N VAL A 445 7.36 -21.66 28.28
CA VAL A 445 8.26 -21.00 29.20
C VAL A 445 8.60 -21.94 30.36
N PRO A 446 9.88 -22.18 30.68
CA PRO A 446 10.26 -23.05 31.79
C PRO A 446 9.96 -22.40 33.15
N ALA A 447 9.76 -23.23 34.19
CA ALA A 447 9.36 -22.77 35.52
C ALA A 447 10.39 -21.86 36.19
N ASN A 448 11.66 -21.96 35.82
CA ASN A 448 12.77 -21.19 36.41
C ASN A 448 13.09 -19.88 35.66
N ILE A 449 12.25 -19.46 34.70
CA ILE A 449 12.51 -18.24 33.89
C ILE A 449 12.62 -16.98 34.77
N THR A 450 11.83 -16.88 35.84
CA THR A 450 11.85 -15.78 36.81
C THR A 450 12.40 -16.18 38.16
N ASN A 451 12.76 -17.45 38.38
CA ASN A 451 13.23 -17.97 39.64
C ASN A 451 14.46 -18.86 39.48
N ARG A 452 15.65 -18.25 39.52
CA ARG A 452 16.96 -18.93 39.42
C ARG A 452 17.24 -19.93 40.52
N PHE A 453 16.45 -19.97 41.60
CA PHE A 453 16.63 -20.91 42.70
C PHE A 453 15.98 -22.27 42.47
N ILE A 454 15.19 -22.42 41.42
CA ILE A 454 14.68 -23.72 40.98
C ILE A 454 15.80 -24.40 40.19
N PRO A 455 16.36 -25.55 40.67
CA PRO A 455 17.38 -26.30 39.95
C PRO A 455 16.86 -26.79 38.59
N GLN A 456 17.72 -26.85 37.59
CA GLN A 456 17.32 -27.26 36.22
C GLN A 456 16.83 -28.73 36.22
N GLU A 457 17.37 -29.59 37.04
CA GLU A 457 16.97 -31.00 37.20
C GLU A 457 15.55 -31.17 37.75
N ASP A 458 15.00 -30.16 38.42
CA ASP A 458 13.63 -30.16 38.95
C ASP A 458 12.61 -29.64 37.96
N ILE A 459 13.05 -29.04 36.86
CA ILE A 459 12.16 -28.51 35.82
C ILE A 459 11.68 -29.66 34.92
N LYS A 460 10.37 -29.80 34.82
CA LYS A 460 9.72 -30.85 34.03
C LYS A 460 9.11 -30.29 32.76
N PRO A 461 9.12 -31.05 31.65
CA PRO A 461 8.45 -30.66 30.44
C PRO A 461 6.94 -30.71 30.61
N ASN A 462 6.22 -29.94 29.80
CA ASN A 462 4.79 -30.11 29.59
C ASN A 462 4.54 -31.20 28.54
N GLN A 463 3.44 -31.94 28.68
CA GLN A 463 2.89 -32.78 27.62
C GLN A 463 1.49 -32.27 27.29
N VAL A 464 1.30 -31.82 26.06
CA VAL A 464 0.05 -31.20 25.61
C VAL A 464 -0.52 -31.86 24.34
N GLN A 465 -1.84 -31.87 24.25
CA GLN A 465 -2.58 -32.10 23.03
C GLN A 465 -3.14 -30.79 22.54
N VAL A 466 -3.13 -30.58 21.23
CA VAL A 466 -3.61 -29.36 20.58
C VAL A 466 -4.79 -29.70 19.68
N GLN A 467 -5.85 -28.91 19.80
CA GLN A 467 -7.04 -29.03 18.98
C GLN A 467 -7.42 -27.68 18.39
N ILE A 468 -8.05 -27.70 17.21
CA ILE A 468 -8.53 -26.49 16.53
C ILE A 468 -10.04 -26.58 16.32
N GLY A 469 -10.75 -25.60 16.86
CA GLY A 469 -12.16 -25.37 16.53
C GLY A 469 -12.25 -24.40 15.36
N MET A 470 -12.73 -24.90 14.22
CA MET A 470 -12.90 -24.12 12.99
C MET A 470 -14.11 -24.62 12.20
N ASN A 471 -14.66 -23.77 11.35
CA ASN A 471 -15.76 -24.11 10.47
C ASN A 471 -15.33 -25.03 9.31
N ARG A 472 -16.31 -25.74 8.75
CA ARG A 472 -16.17 -26.40 7.45
C ARG A 472 -16.24 -25.39 6.31
N ALA A 473 -15.87 -25.79 5.11
CA ALA A 473 -15.90 -24.94 3.91
C ALA A 473 -17.29 -24.31 3.62
N ASN A 474 -18.36 -24.94 4.03
CA ASN A 474 -19.72 -24.41 3.90
C ASN A 474 -20.17 -23.50 5.06
N GLY A 475 -19.26 -23.13 5.95
CA GLY A 475 -19.54 -22.27 7.11
C GLY A 475 -20.20 -22.95 8.29
N SER A 476 -20.51 -24.26 8.23
CA SER A 476 -21.10 -25.00 9.34
C SER A 476 -20.04 -25.35 10.42
N LEU A 477 -20.49 -25.45 11.67
CA LEU A 477 -19.64 -25.92 12.77
C LEU A 477 -19.52 -27.46 12.77
N PRO A 478 -18.32 -28.00 12.98
CA PRO A 478 -18.16 -29.43 13.28
C PRO A 478 -18.62 -29.71 14.71
N ALA A 479 -18.99 -30.98 14.99
CA ALA A 479 -19.40 -31.39 16.32
C ALA A 479 -18.27 -31.34 17.36
N ASN A 480 -17.03 -31.53 16.92
CA ASN A 480 -15.82 -31.51 17.77
C ASN A 480 -14.69 -30.75 17.08
N PRO A 481 -13.78 -30.12 17.84
CA PRO A 481 -12.56 -29.55 17.29
C PRO A 481 -11.64 -30.64 16.72
N THR A 482 -10.85 -30.27 15.72
CA THR A 482 -9.89 -31.16 15.07
C THR A 482 -8.62 -31.27 15.92
N THR A 483 -8.21 -32.48 16.29
CA THR A 483 -6.92 -32.72 16.95
C THR A 483 -5.80 -32.59 15.93
N LEU A 484 -4.81 -31.76 16.24
CA LEU A 484 -3.63 -31.62 15.41
C LEU A 484 -2.71 -32.83 15.55
N THR A 485 -2.12 -33.20 14.43
CA THR A 485 -1.11 -34.25 14.35
C THR A 485 0.07 -33.75 13.52
N ARG A 486 1.26 -34.21 13.87
CA ARG A 486 2.49 -34.00 13.10
C ARG A 486 3.08 -35.34 12.72
N THR A 487 3.63 -35.44 11.53
CA THR A 487 4.37 -36.61 11.08
C THR A 487 5.86 -36.36 11.30
N ASP A 488 6.46 -37.12 12.19
CA ASP A 488 7.88 -37.04 12.49
C ASP A 488 8.65 -38.17 11.79
N THR A 489 9.79 -37.87 11.20
CA THR A 489 10.72 -38.89 10.73
C THR A 489 11.52 -39.39 11.91
N ILE A 490 11.42 -40.69 12.22
CA ILE A 490 12.07 -41.35 13.38
C ILE A 490 13.28 -42.18 12.97
N GLY A 491 13.56 -42.29 11.68
CA GLY A 491 14.69 -43.03 11.10
C GLY A 491 14.54 -43.21 9.59
N TYR A 492 15.43 -44.00 9.04
CA TYR A 492 15.38 -44.41 7.63
C TYR A 492 15.52 -45.92 7.55
N ASP A 493 14.86 -46.55 6.63
CA ASP A 493 15.02 -47.97 6.33
C ASP A 493 16.31 -48.24 5.52
N ASP A 494 16.60 -49.52 5.26
CA ASP A 494 17.79 -49.94 4.51
C ASP A 494 17.83 -49.43 3.05
N GLU A 495 16.67 -48.96 2.54
CA GLU A 495 16.52 -48.38 1.18
C GLU A 495 16.62 -46.84 1.20
N GLY A 496 16.83 -46.22 2.40
CA GLY A 496 16.91 -44.78 2.59
C GLY A 496 15.55 -44.08 2.62
N LYS A 497 14.43 -44.80 2.73
CA LYS A 497 13.09 -44.24 2.85
C LYS A 497 12.80 -43.86 4.31
N PRO A 498 12.21 -42.68 4.58
CA PRO A 498 11.92 -42.23 5.93
C PRO A 498 10.89 -43.11 6.63
N ILE A 499 11.25 -43.60 7.81
CA ILE A 499 10.32 -44.23 8.74
C ILE A 499 9.65 -43.10 9.54
N THR A 500 8.32 -43.01 9.45
CA THR A 500 7.57 -41.91 10.04
C THR A 500 6.67 -42.37 11.19
N LYS A 501 6.40 -41.45 12.13
CA LYS A 501 5.47 -41.61 13.24
C LYS A 501 4.51 -40.42 13.29
N ILE A 502 3.23 -40.69 13.44
CA ILE A 502 2.22 -39.64 13.70
C ILE A 502 2.23 -39.35 15.21
N VAL A 503 2.41 -38.06 15.54
CA VAL A 503 2.45 -37.52 16.89
C VAL A 503 1.23 -36.62 17.09
N ASN A 504 0.51 -36.80 18.20
CA ASN A 504 -0.61 -35.96 18.65
C ASN A 504 -0.49 -35.49 20.10
N LEU A 505 0.60 -35.88 20.76
CA LEU A 505 1.02 -35.36 22.06
C LEU A 505 2.39 -34.72 21.88
N PHE A 506 2.48 -33.46 22.28
CA PHE A 506 3.65 -32.62 22.06
C PHE A 506 4.32 -32.32 23.39
N THR A 507 5.64 -32.38 23.43
CA THR A 507 6.46 -32.14 24.62
C THR A 507 7.45 -31.03 24.31
N ASN A 508 7.59 -30.06 25.21
CA ASN A 508 8.60 -29.01 25.12
C ASN A 508 9.93 -29.43 25.79
N ASP A 509 11.01 -28.75 25.41
CA ASP A 509 12.27 -28.79 26.11
C ASP A 509 12.21 -27.88 27.36
N PRO A 510 12.30 -28.43 28.60
CA PRO A 510 12.18 -27.64 29.80
C PRO A 510 13.44 -26.84 30.13
N SER A 511 14.53 -26.98 29.37
CA SER A 511 15.82 -26.30 29.64
C SER A 511 15.89 -24.87 29.04
N LYS A 512 14.92 -24.49 28.24
CA LYS A 512 14.91 -23.21 27.51
C LYS A 512 13.49 -22.69 27.30
N VAL A 513 13.36 -21.43 26.88
CA VAL A 513 12.14 -20.95 26.21
C VAL A 513 12.05 -21.69 24.88
N ASP A 514 11.10 -22.61 24.77
CA ASP A 514 11.08 -23.59 23.70
C ASP A 514 9.92 -23.37 22.72
N THR A 515 10.23 -23.44 21.43
CA THR A 515 9.26 -23.33 20.34
C THR A 515 8.90 -24.71 19.81
N VAL A 516 7.67 -25.12 20.05
CA VAL A 516 7.16 -26.44 19.64
C VAL A 516 6.31 -26.29 18.39
N CYS A 517 6.66 -27.04 17.33
CA CYS A 517 5.85 -27.15 16.13
C CYS A 517 4.73 -28.18 16.33
N PHE A 518 3.47 -27.77 16.10
CA PHE A 518 2.31 -28.68 16.23
C PHE A 518 1.86 -29.28 14.88
N GLY A 519 2.40 -28.77 13.77
CA GLY A 519 2.07 -29.24 12.44
C GLY A 519 1.25 -28.26 11.64
N GLU A 520 0.78 -28.74 10.49
CA GLU A 520 0.02 -27.92 9.53
C GLU A 520 -1.47 -27.88 9.87
N ILE A 521 -2.08 -26.73 9.58
CA ILE A 521 -3.52 -26.52 9.65
C ILE A 521 -4.01 -25.73 8.44
N THR A 522 -5.10 -26.18 7.82
CA THR A 522 -5.76 -25.47 6.72
C THR A 522 -7.11 -24.95 7.20
N PHE A 523 -7.26 -23.62 7.16
CA PHE A 523 -8.57 -23.01 7.39
C PHE A 523 -9.35 -22.98 6.07
N PRO A 524 -10.55 -23.55 5.99
CA PRO A 524 -11.29 -23.62 4.73
C PRO A 524 -12.01 -22.32 4.37
N ILE A 525 -12.17 -21.41 5.33
CA ILE A 525 -12.83 -20.11 5.16
C ILE A 525 -12.01 -19.00 5.80
N CYS A 526 -12.22 -17.77 5.32
CA CYS A 526 -11.75 -16.56 5.98
C CYS A 526 -12.83 -16.03 6.92
N TYR A 527 -12.44 -15.54 8.10
CA TYR A 527 -13.38 -15.06 9.11
C TYR A 527 -13.53 -13.54 9.03
N TYR A 528 -14.80 -13.09 9.05
CA TYR A 528 -15.13 -11.67 8.97
C TYR A 528 -15.29 -11.07 10.37
N GLY A 529 -14.53 -10.01 10.62
CA GLY A 529 -14.59 -9.30 11.89
C GLY A 529 -13.96 -10.08 13.06
N MET A 530 -14.39 -9.74 14.28
CA MET A 530 -13.88 -10.38 15.50
C MET A 530 -14.76 -11.52 16.02
N ALA A 531 -16.02 -11.58 15.58
CA ALA A 531 -16.94 -12.62 15.98
C ALA A 531 -16.62 -13.94 15.29
N GLY A 532 -16.72 -15.03 16.03
CA GLY A 532 -16.63 -16.39 15.47
C GLY A 532 -15.25 -16.79 14.97
N SER A 533 -14.17 -16.12 15.40
CA SER A 533 -12.81 -16.54 15.05
C SER A 533 -12.58 -18.01 15.41
N PRO A 534 -11.74 -18.72 14.63
CA PRO A 534 -11.34 -20.06 15.03
C PRO A 534 -10.58 -20.00 16.36
N TYR A 535 -10.57 -21.10 17.09
CA TYR A 535 -9.87 -21.14 18.37
C TYR A 535 -8.92 -22.33 18.44
N LEU A 536 -7.83 -22.08 19.14
CA LEU A 536 -6.84 -23.06 19.54
C LEU A 536 -7.20 -23.54 20.94
N ARG A 537 -7.27 -24.86 21.12
CA ARG A 537 -7.48 -25.51 22.40
C ARG A 537 -6.25 -26.31 22.77
N VAL A 538 -5.65 -25.98 23.92
CA VAL A 538 -4.47 -26.65 24.46
C VAL A 538 -4.88 -27.41 25.71
N LEU A 539 -4.60 -28.70 25.74
CA LEU A 539 -4.94 -29.58 26.85
C LEU A 539 -3.67 -30.21 27.37
N SER A 540 -3.34 -30.03 28.65
CA SER A 540 -2.31 -30.87 29.23
C SER A 540 -2.81 -32.33 29.27
N ARG A 541 -1.90 -33.28 29.02
CA ARG A 541 -2.24 -34.70 28.90
C ARG A 541 -1.25 -35.50 29.75
N VAL A 542 -1.34 -35.30 31.06
CA VAL A 542 -0.48 -35.99 32.03
C VAL A 542 -1.30 -37.06 32.75
N PRO A 543 -0.97 -38.35 32.63
CA PRO A 543 -1.67 -39.42 33.34
C PRO A 543 -1.63 -39.24 34.85
N VAL A 544 -2.65 -39.71 35.56
CA VAL A 544 -2.69 -39.71 37.03
C VAL A 544 -1.51 -40.51 37.58
N GLY A 545 -0.79 -39.92 38.52
CA GLY A 545 0.41 -40.55 39.13
C GLY A 545 1.69 -40.38 38.32
N ASN A 546 1.64 -39.82 37.10
CA ASN A 546 2.88 -39.53 36.37
C ASN A 546 3.57 -38.30 36.96
N THR A 547 4.86 -38.41 37.19
CA THR A 547 5.74 -37.37 37.79
C THR A 547 6.78 -36.84 36.81
N GLU A 548 6.80 -37.31 35.58
CA GLU A 548 7.76 -36.89 34.55
C GLU A 548 7.40 -35.56 33.90
N PHE A 549 6.11 -35.21 33.90
CA PHE A 549 5.58 -34.00 33.25
C PHE A 549 5.00 -33.03 34.29
N ASP A 550 5.19 -31.71 34.01
CA ASP A 550 4.50 -30.64 34.75
C ASP A 550 3.06 -30.46 34.20
N ARG A 551 2.10 -30.37 35.12
CA ARG A 551 0.69 -30.09 34.79
C ARG A 551 0.43 -28.59 34.68
N THR A 552 1.26 -27.75 35.28
CA THR A 552 1.25 -26.31 35.16
C THR A 552 1.82 -25.95 33.80
N VAL A 553 1.01 -25.28 32.94
CA VAL A 553 1.42 -24.87 31.62
C VAL A 553 1.77 -23.39 31.62
N ARG A 554 2.93 -23.06 31.07
CA ARG A 554 3.42 -21.69 30.93
C ARG A 554 3.60 -21.41 29.45
N ILE A 555 2.88 -20.43 28.92
CA ILE A 555 2.83 -20.11 27.49
C ILE A 555 3.11 -18.63 27.28
N ASP A 556 4.09 -18.35 26.45
CA ASP A 556 4.41 -17.03 25.94
C ASP A 556 3.41 -16.64 24.84
N ARG A 557 3.38 -17.39 23.76
CA ARG A 557 2.54 -17.12 22.60
C ARG A 557 2.33 -18.36 21.75
N PHE A 558 1.37 -18.21 20.83
CA PHE A 558 1.26 -19.05 19.64
C PHE A 558 1.46 -18.18 18.40
N PHE A 559 2.00 -18.78 17.34
CA PHE A 559 2.04 -18.12 16.05
C PHE A 559 1.81 -19.11 14.92
N LEU A 560 1.16 -18.60 13.86
CA LEU A 560 0.87 -19.36 12.66
C LEU A 560 1.66 -18.72 11.53
N LEU A 561 2.62 -19.48 11.01
CA LEU A 561 3.36 -19.09 9.80
C LEU A 561 2.60 -19.58 8.58
N PRO A 562 2.34 -18.74 7.56
CA PRO A 562 1.95 -19.24 6.25
C PRO A 562 2.88 -20.37 5.83
N LYS A 563 2.33 -21.46 5.30
CA LYS A 563 3.12 -22.65 4.93
C LYS A 563 4.27 -22.31 3.99
N GLU A 564 4.05 -21.37 3.09
CA GLU A 564 5.06 -20.90 2.12
C GLU A 564 6.21 -20.17 2.82
N LEU A 565 5.89 -19.32 3.81
CA LEU A 565 6.89 -18.63 4.61
C LEU A 565 7.70 -19.63 5.46
N ASP A 566 7.04 -20.59 6.10
CA ASP A 566 7.72 -21.63 6.87
C ASP A 566 8.70 -22.43 6.01
N ALA A 567 8.29 -22.79 4.80
CA ALA A 567 9.14 -23.46 3.83
C ALA A 567 10.31 -22.57 3.37
N TYR A 568 10.04 -21.28 3.11
CA TYR A 568 11.04 -20.31 2.70
C TYR A 568 12.10 -20.10 3.79
N MET A 569 11.70 -19.90 5.05
CA MET A 569 12.62 -19.75 6.19
C MET A 569 13.50 -20.98 6.42
N LYS A 570 12.99 -22.18 6.19
CA LYS A 570 13.77 -23.42 6.28
C LYS A 570 14.85 -23.52 5.21
N GLN A 571 14.61 -22.96 4.03
CA GLN A 571 15.58 -22.89 2.92
C GLN A 571 16.54 -21.70 3.05
N HIS A 572 16.13 -20.63 3.74
CA HIS A 572 16.86 -19.39 3.94
C HIS A 572 16.95 -19.09 5.46
N PRO A 573 17.83 -19.75 6.21
CA PRO A 573 17.90 -19.62 7.69
C PRO A 573 18.22 -18.20 8.19
N ASP A 574 18.85 -17.39 7.33
CA ASP A 574 19.22 -16.00 7.65
C ASP A 574 18.07 -15.01 7.39
N TYR A 575 17.01 -15.45 6.71
CA TYR A 575 15.84 -14.60 6.44
C TYR A 575 15.12 -14.25 7.75
N LYS A 576 15.01 -12.96 8.01
CA LYS A 576 14.33 -12.44 9.20
C LYS A 576 12.97 -11.84 8.79
N VAL A 577 11.94 -12.41 9.33
CA VAL A 577 10.62 -11.77 9.27
C VAL A 577 10.59 -10.65 10.30
N HIS A 578 10.35 -9.44 9.86
CA HIS A 578 10.16 -8.29 10.73
C HIS A 578 8.68 -8.17 11.09
N TYR A 579 8.39 -8.22 12.38
CA TYR A 579 7.02 -8.13 12.92
C TYR A 579 6.64 -6.67 13.21
#